data_ed36a4429cf26160431ae960e704a0a0
#
_entry.id   ed36a4429cf26160431ae960e704a0a0
#
_cell.length_a   1.000
_cell.length_b   1.000
_cell.length_c   1.000
_cell.angle_alpha   90.00
_cell.angle_beta   90.00
_cell.angle_gamma   90.00
#
_symmetry.space_group_name_H-M   'P 1'
#
loop_
_entity.id
_entity.type
_entity.pdbx_description
1 polymer ?
#
loop_
_entity_poly.entity_id
_entity_poly.type
_entity_poly.pdbx_seq_one_letter_code
_entity_poly.pdbx_strand_id
1 'polypeptide(L)'
;MANPEFKYAPMFQLGEDKTEYRLISKEGVSVSEFEGNKILKVSPEALELLTTQAFHDVNFMLRREHNEKVASILSDPEASDNDKYVALTMLRNAEVACKGQLPFCQDTGTAIIHGEKGQQVWTGFEDEEPLAKGVYNTYTTDNLRYSQNAPLNMYDEVNTRCNLPAQIDIEATQGAEYKFLCVVKGGGSANKTYLYQETKARIQNPGTLVPFLVEKMKSLGTAACPPYHIAFVIGGTSAEKNLLTVKLASTKYYDSLPTTGDETGRAFRDVALEEELHRLTREEIGFGAQFGGKSFAHDIRVIRLPRHGASCPIGLGVSCSADRNIKAKINEDGIWIEKMDDKPYELIPEALRQAGEGDAIQINLDQPISEVCKELSKYPVSTRVSLNGTIIVARDIAHAKIKARLDAGEGMPQYFKDHPVLYAGPAKTPAGMPCGSMGPTTAGRMDPYVYEFQDNGGSMVMIAKGNRSQIVTDSCRDHKGFYLGSIGGPAAFLSSSNIKSIECVEYPELGMEAIWKIRVENFPAFILVDDKGNDFFKQF
;
A
#
# COMPACT_ATOMS: atom_id res chain seq x y z
N MET A 1 -52.03 3.58 6.15
CA MET A 1 -51.19 2.39 5.97
C MET A 1 -50.92 1.84 7.36
N ALA A 2 -51.07 0.53 7.59
CA ALA A 2 -50.65 -0.07 8.87
C ALA A 2 -49.13 0.04 9.03
N ASN A 3 -48.68 0.25 10.26
CA ASN A 3 -47.25 0.22 10.55
C ASN A 3 -46.70 -1.18 10.23
N PRO A 4 -45.49 -1.27 9.60
CA PRO A 4 -44.87 -2.56 9.39
C PRO A 4 -44.55 -3.22 10.75
N GLU A 5 -44.66 -4.53 10.82
CA GLU A 5 -44.22 -5.29 11.99
C GLU A 5 -42.72 -5.11 12.21
N PHE A 6 -42.32 -4.93 13.48
CA PHE A 6 -40.89 -4.85 13.84
C PHE A 6 -40.17 -6.16 13.50
N LYS A 7 -39.15 -6.06 12.66
CA LYS A 7 -38.32 -7.20 12.25
C LYS A 7 -36.87 -6.77 12.20
N TYR A 8 -36.06 -7.27 13.10
CA TYR A 8 -34.62 -6.95 13.10
C TYR A 8 -33.87 -7.84 12.10
N ALA A 9 -33.02 -7.21 11.30
CA ALA A 9 -32.03 -7.88 10.47
C ALA A 9 -30.70 -7.11 10.57
N PRO A 10 -29.56 -7.80 10.80
CA PRO A 10 -28.27 -7.12 10.78
C PRO A 10 -27.96 -6.63 9.36
N MET A 11 -27.33 -5.45 9.26
CA MET A 11 -26.94 -4.87 7.96
C MET A 11 -25.92 -5.75 7.24
N PHE A 12 -24.94 -6.28 7.94
CA PHE A 12 -23.90 -7.15 7.38
C PHE A 12 -24.20 -8.60 7.77
N GLN A 13 -24.67 -9.37 6.81
CA GLN A 13 -24.98 -10.79 6.96
C GLN A 13 -23.86 -11.59 6.30
N LEU A 14 -22.76 -11.80 7.03
CA LEU A 14 -21.63 -12.56 6.53
C LEU A 14 -21.93 -14.07 6.50
N GLY A 15 -21.43 -14.74 5.47
CA GLY A 15 -21.41 -16.18 5.38
C GLY A 15 -20.32 -16.81 6.27
N GLU A 16 -20.13 -18.11 6.12
CA GLU A 16 -19.10 -18.86 6.85
C GLU A 16 -17.68 -18.33 6.55
N ASP A 17 -16.87 -18.18 7.60
CA ASP A 17 -15.45 -17.86 7.47
C ASP A 17 -14.66 -19.11 7.08
N LYS A 18 -14.12 -19.12 5.86
CA LYS A 18 -13.32 -20.22 5.30
C LYS A 18 -11.81 -20.02 5.45
N THR A 19 -11.39 -19.05 6.25
CA THR A 19 -9.98 -18.74 6.47
C THR A 19 -9.26 -19.91 7.14
N GLU A 20 -8.12 -20.31 6.60
CA GLU A 20 -7.24 -21.29 7.24
C GLU A 20 -6.45 -20.61 8.35
N TYR A 21 -6.57 -21.12 9.58
CA TYR A 21 -5.90 -20.60 10.76
C TYR A 21 -4.83 -21.55 11.27
N ARG A 22 -3.78 -21.00 11.88
CA ARG A 22 -2.80 -21.74 12.68
C ARG A 22 -2.90 -21.34 14.15
N LEU A 23 -2.80 -22.32 15.06
CA LEU A 23 -2.73 -22.08 16.49
C LEU A 23 -1.36 -21.49 16.85
N ILE A 24 -1.34 -20.40 17.61
CA ILE A 24 -0.08 -19.79 18.10
C ILE A 24 0.16 -20.04 19.60
N SER A 25 -0.90 -20.09 20.41
CA SER A 25 -0.81 -20.41 21.83
C SER A 25 -2.17 -20.80 22.41
N LYS A 26 -2.14 -21.51 23.53
CA LYS A 26 -3.30 -21.72 24.40
C LYS A 26 -3.18 -20.95 25.72
N GLU A 27 -2.05 -20.33 25.96
CA GLU A 27 -1.78 -19.57 27.19
C GLU A 27 -2.60 -18.29 27.23
N GLY A 28 -3.04 -17.91 28.43
CA GLY A 28 -3.85 -16.71 28.64
C GLY A 28 -5.32 -16.84 28.23
N VAL A 29 -5.77 -18.06 27.86
CA VAL A 29 -7.16 -18.35 27.48
C VAL A 29 -7.73 -19.40 28.42
N SER A 30 -8.91 -19.15 28.97
CA SER A 30 -9.63 -20.11 29.79
C SER A 30 -11.14 -19.92 29.69
N VAL A 31 -11.90 -20.90 30.10
CA VAL A 31 -13.37 -20.86 30.11
C VAL A 31 -13.87 -20.92 31.55
N SER A 32 -14.82 -20.06 31.86
CA SER A 32 -15.60 -20.10 33.09
C SER A 32 -17.08 -20.27 32.73
N GLU A 33 -17.89 -20.63 33.67
CA GLU A 33 -19.34 -20.72 33.50
C GLU A 33 -20.03 -19.65 34.37
N PHE A 34 -20.98 -18.95 33.80
CA PHE A 34 -21.81 -17.97 34.50
C PHE A 34 -23.26 -18.11 34.01
N GLU A 35 -24.17 -18.41 34.94
CA GLU A 35 -25.60 -18.61 34.66
C GLU A 35 -25.88 -19.60 33.50
N GLY A 36 -25.11 -20.71 33.45
CA GLY A 36 -25.22 -21.71 32.38
C GLY A 36 -24.62 -21.34 31.04
N ASN A 37 -23.99 -20.17 30.95
CA ASN A 37 -23.29 -19.71 29.73
C ASN A 37 -21.78 -19.87 29.90
N LYS A 38 -21.10 -20.35 28.85
CA LYS A 38 -19.64 -20.33 28.76
C LYS A 38 -19.16 -18.89 28.63
N ILE A 39 -18.21 -18.49 29.46
CA ILE A 39 -17.53 -17.20 29.40
C ILE A 39 -16.08 -17.43 29.04
N LEU A 40 -15.66 -16.96 27.90
CA LEU A 40 -14.26 -16.99 27.46
C LEU A 40 -13.49 -15.90 28.21
N LYS A 41 -12.50 -16.29 28.99
CA LYS A 41 -11.59 -15.37 29.68
C LYS A 41 -10.30 -15.24 28.88
N VAL A 42 -9.93 -14.01 28.60
CA VAL A 42 -8.71 -13.67 27.80
C VAL A 42 -7.83 -12.76 28.63
N SER A 43 -6.55 -13.12 28.77
CA SER A 43 -5.58 -12.29 29.51
C SER A 43 -4.99 -11.17 28.62
N PRO A 44 -4.39 -10.12 29.23
CA PRO A 44 -3.68 -9.08 28.49
C PRO A 44 -2.55 -9.65 27.61
N GLU A 45 -1.81 -10.63 28.12
CA GLU A 45 -0.68 -11.26 27.40
C GLU A 45 -1.17 -12.00 26.14
N ALA A 46 -2.38 -12.57 26.16
CA ALA A 46 -2.97 -13.20 24.98
C ALA A 46 -3.26 -12.19 23.86
N LEU A 47 -3.78 -11.01 24.20
CA LEU A 47 -4.01 -9.93 23.23
C LEU A 47 -2.68 -9.35 22.72
N GLU A 48 -1.71 -9.14 23.60
CA GLU A 48 -0.37 -8.67 23.24
C GLU A 48 0.33 -9.66 22.29
N LEU A 49 0.30 -10.96 22.61
CA LEU A 49 0.88 -12.00 21.75
C LEU A 49 0.21 -12.04 20.36
N LEU A 50 -1.14 -12.01 20.32
CA LEU A 50 -1.90 -12.03 19.08
C LEU A 50 -1.49 -10.89 18.17
N THR A 51 -1.45 -9.65 18.67
CA THR A 51 -1.13 -8.47 17.85
C THR A 51 0.35 -8.42 17.50
N THR A 52 1.25 -8.81 18.40
CA THR A 52 2.69 -8.93 18.09
C THR A 52 2.89 -9.84 16.88
N GLN A 53 2.31 -11.04 16.90
CA GLN A 53 2.46 -12.01 15.82
C GLN A 53 1.74 -11.57 14.53
N ALA A 54 0.53 -10.98 14.66
CA ALA A 54 -0.24 -10.52 13.50
C ALA A 54 0.51 -9.44 12.73
N PHE A 55 1.05 -8.44 13.43
CA PHE A 55 1.79 -7.35 12.78
C PHE A 55 3.16 -7.79 12.29
N HIS A 56 3.79 -8.80 12.90
CA HIS A 56 4.95 -9.46 12.32
C HIS A 56 4.58 -10.12 10.99
N ASP A 57 3.66 -11.08 11.01
CA ASP A 57 3.31 -11.86 9.82
C ASP A 57 2.89 -10.97 8.64
N VAL A 58 2.04 -9.98 8.87
CA VAL A 58 1.48 -9.12 7.81
C VAL A 58 2.52 -8.16 7.19
N ASN A 59 3.61 -7.86 7.87
CA ASN A 59 4.68 -7.05 7.30
C ASN A 59 5.68 -7.85 6.46
N PHE A 60 5.71 -9.18 6.62
CA PHE A 60 6.68 -10.05 5.95
C PHE A 60 6.05 -11.04 4.98
N MET A 61 4.77 -11.35 5.13
CA MET A 61 4.06 -12.33 4.31
C MET A 61 2.75 -11.75 3.77
N LEU A 62 2.31 -12.26 2.63
CA LEU A 62 1.01 -11.94 2.02
C LEU A 62 0.15 -13.20 1.97
N ARG A 63 -1.14 -13.03 1.69
CA ARG A 63 -2.04 -14.17 1.43
C ARG A 63 -1.62 -14.92 0.18
N ARG A 64 -1.74 -16.24 0.20
CA ARG A 64 -1.49 -17.09 -0.97
C ARG A 64 -2.32 -16.67 -2.17
N GLU A 65 -3.62 -16.39 -1.96
CA GLU A 65 -4.52 -15.92 -3.02
C GLU A 65 -4.04 -14.62 -3.69
N HIS A 66 -3.48 -13.67 -2.91
CA HIS A 66 -2.90 -12.46 -3.48
C HIS A 66 -1.69 -12.78 -4.36
N ASN A 67 -0.76 -13.60 -3.87
CA ASN A 67 0.43 -13.98 -4.64
C ASN A 67 0.05 -14.78 -5.91
N GLU A 68 -1.00 -15.60 -5.88
CA GLU A 68 -1.53 -16.30 -7.06
C GLU A 68 -2.10 -15.33 -8.10
N LYS A 69 -2.77 -14.25 -7.69
CA LYS A 69 -3.22 -13.20 -8.60
C LYS A 69 -2.05 -12.46 -9.24
N VAL A 70 -0.99 -12.18 -8.48
CA VAL A 70 0.25 -11.62 -9.04
C VAL A 70 0.87 -12.59 -10.03
N ALA A 71 0.97 -13.89 -9.69
CA ALA A 71 1.53 -14.92 -10.56
C ALA A 71 0.73 -15.10 -11.86
N SER A 72 -0.59 -14.96 -11.82
CA SER A 72 -1.44 -15.09 -13.00
C SER A 72 -1.10 -14.09 -14.11
N ILE A 73 -0.56 -12.93 -13.76
CA ILE A 73 -0.10 -11.92 -14.73
C ILE A 73 1.02 -12.47 -15.62
N LEU A 74 1.89 -13.35 -15.08
CA LEU A 74 3.02 -13.92 -15.84
C LEU A 74 2.56 -14.78 -17.02
N SER A 75 1.40 -15.41 -16.89
CA SER A 75 0.80 -16.28 -17.93
C SER A 75 -0.31 -15.60 -18.72
N ASP A 76 -0.69 -14.37 -18.39
CA ASP A 76 -1.72 -13.64 -19.12
C ASP A 76 -1.21 -13.21 -20.50
N PRO A 77 -1.83 -13.68 -21.61
CA PRO A 77 -1.40 -13.34 -22.97
C PRO A 77 -1.63 -11.85 -23.31
N GLU A 78 -2.51 -11.17 -22.60
CA GLU A 78 -2.80 -9.74 -22.80
C GLU A 78 -1.91 -8.82 -21.93
N ALA A 79 -1.20 -9.38 -20.94
CA ALA A 79 -0.29 -8.60 -20.09
C ALA A 79 0.91 -8.10 -20.90
N SER A 80 1.25 -6.82 -20.71
CA SER A 80 2.46 -6.25 -21.30
C SER A 80 3.73 -6.85 -20.70
N ASP A 81 4.87 -6.68 -21.37
CA ASP A 81 6.17 -7.09 -20.81
C ASP A 81 6.47 -6.34 -19.52
N ASN A 82 6.04 -5.09 -19.40
CA ASN A 82 6.16 -4.31 -18.18
C ASN A 82 5.26 -4.86 -17.05
N ASP A 83 4.01 -5.25 -17.34
CA ASP A 83 3.14 -5.93 -16.37
C ASP A 83 3.80 -7.21 -15.82
N LYS A 84 4.31 -8.06 -16.71
CA LYS A 84 4.98 -9.32 -16.34
C LYS A 84 6.25 -9.08 -15.52
N TYR A 85 7.04 -8.09 -15.91
CA TYR A 85 8.26 -7.75 -15.17
C TYR A 85 7.96 -7.25 -13.75
N VAL A 86 6.96 -6.39 -13.60
CA VAL A 86 6.51 -5.90 -12.29
C VAL A 86 5.98 -7.06 -11.44
N ALA A 87 5.14 -7.94 -12.02
CA ALA A 87 4.60 -9.11 -11.31
C ALA A 87 5.70 -10.07 -10.83
N LEU A 88 6.68 -10.38 -11.68
CA LEU A 88 7.83 -11.21 -11.31
C LEU A 88 8.64 -10.58 -10.17
N THR A 89 8.87 -9.26 -10.25
CA THR A 89 9.60 -8.53 -9.21
C THR A 89 8.85 -8.55 -7.89
N MET A 90 7.51 -8.47 -7.90
CA MET A 90 6.68 -8.58 -6.69
C MET A 90 6.75 -9.98 -6.06
N LEU A 91 6.73 -11.05 -6.85
CA LEU A 91 6.88 -12.42 -6.34
C LEU A 91 8.28 -12.66 -5.75
N ARG A 92 9.33 -12.16 -6.39
CA ARG A 92 10.71 -12.19 -5.84
C ARG A 92 10.79 -11.40 -4.53
N ASN A 93 10.08 -10.29 -4.44
CA ASN A 93 10.00 -9.51 -3.21
C ASN A 93 9.30 -10.30 -2.09
N ALA A 94 8.22 -11.00 -2.39
CA ALA A 94 7.52 -11.86 -1.43
C ALA A 94 8.45 -12.98 -0.92
N GLU A 95 9.26 -13.59 -1.81
CA GLU A 95 10.28 -14.59 -1.46
C GLU A 95 11.36 -14.04 -0.52
N VAL A 96 11.80 -12.80 -0.74
CA VAL A 96 12.79 -12.15 0.15
C VAL A 96 12.15 -11.81 1.49
N ALA A 97 10.96 -11.22 1.46
CA ALA A 97 10.28 -10.72 2.66
C ALA A 97 9.84 -11.85 3.62
N CYS A 98 9.36 -13.00 3.10
CA CYS A 98 8.88 -14.10 3.95
C CYS A 98 9.97 -14.73 4.83
N LYS A 99 11.25 -14.37 4.62
CA LYS A 99 12.37 -14.75 5.51
C LYS A 99 12.38 -13.95 6.83
N GLY A 100 11.49 -12.98 7.02
CA GLY A 100 11.29 -12.24 8.26
C GLY A 100 12.38 -11.22 8.62
N GLN A 101 13.23 -10.81 7.68
CA GLN A 101 14.32 -9.86 7.93
C GLN A 101 14.06 -8.48 7.33
N LEU A 102 13.65 -8.45 6.08
CA LEU A 102 13.28 -7.24 5.33
C LEU A 102 11.77 -7.20 5.15
N PRO A 103 11.06 -6.19 5.69
CA PRO A 103 9.62 -6.07 5.46
C PRO A 103 9.32 -5.93 3.98
N PHE A 104 8.17 -6.43 3.56
CA PHE A 104 7.73 -6.44 2.16
C PHE A 104 7.82 -5.05 1.51
N CYS A 105 7.39 -4.01 2.24
CA CYS A 105 7.41 -2.62 1.79
C CYS A 105 8.18 -1.75 2.81
N GLN A 106 8.86 -0.71 2.35
CA GLN A 106 9.51 0.28 3.21
C GLN A 106 8.50 1.10 4.03
N ASP A 107 7.30 1.32 3.49
CA ASP A 107 6.22 1.95 4.22
C ASP A 107 5.49 0.89 5.04
N THR A 108 5.90 0.72 6.29
CA THR A 108 5.30 -0.23 7.22
C THR A 108 4.03 0.31 7.90
N GLY A 109 3.50 1.43 7.38
CA GLY A 109 2.15 1.92 7.50
C GLY A 109 1.66 2.29 8.89
N THR A 110 0.36 2.57 8.95
CA THR A 110 -0.41 2.68 10.19
C THR A 110 -0.97 1.31 10.55
N ALA A 111 -0.80 0.90 11.81
CA ALA A 111 -1.43 -0.29 12.34
C ALA A 111 -2.91 -0.02 12.65
N ILE A 112 -3.78 -0.87 12.12
CA ILE A 112 -5.23 -0.78 12.31
C ILE A 112 -5.74 -2.13 12.78
N ILE A 113 -6.55 -2.15 13.83
CA ILE A 113 -7.16 -3.33 14.42
C ILE A 113 -8.67 -3.13 14.43
N HIS A 114 -9.39 -3.97 13.72
CA HIS A 114 -10.84 -4.08 13.82
C HIS A 114 -11.16 -5.36 14.58
N GLY A 115 -11.78 -5.20 15.77
CA GLY A 115 -12.12 -6.29 16.68
C GLY A 115 -13.63 -6.52 16.74
N GLU A 116 -14.06 -7.78 16.73
CA GLU A 116 -15.43 -8.21 17.03
C GLU A 116 -15.41 -9.01 18.35
N LYS A 117 -15.76 -8.35 19.45
CA LYS A 117 -15.77 -8.96 20.77
C LYS A 117 -17.12 -9.58 21.08
N GLY A 118 -17.16 -10.91 21.18
CA GLY A 118 -18.35 -11.64 21.62
C GLY A 118 -18.78 -11.20 23.03
N GLN A 119 -20.11 -11.10 23.27
CA GLN A 119 -20.64 -10.68 24.58
C GLN A 119 -20.26 -11.65 25.72
N GLN A 120 -19.85 -12.86 25.42
CA GLN A 120 -19.37 -13.87 26.36
C GLN A 120 -17.84 -13.90 26.48
N VAL A 121 -17.15 -12.89 25.95
CA VAL A 121 -15.69 -12.68 26.12
C VAL A 121 -15.45 -11.68 27.24
N TRP A 122 -14.76 -12.12 28.28
CA TRP A 122 -14.40 -11.29 29.43
C TRP A 122 -12.89 -11.10 29.51
N THR A 123 -12.45 -9.84 29.48
CA THR A 123 -11.05 -9.45 29.64
C THR A 123 -10.79 -8.86 31.03
N GLY A 124 -11.70 -8.04 31.54
CA GLY A 124 -11.58 -7.43 32.86
C GLY A 124 -10.58 -6.28 32.96
N PHE A 125 -10.11 -5.78 31.80
CA PHE A 125 -9.18 -4.66 31.63
C PHE A 125 -9.51 -3.91 30.33
N GLU A 126 -8.81 -2.81 30.05
CA GLU A 126 -8.93 -2.09 28.78
C GLU A 126 -8.19 -2.85 27.67
N ASP A 127 -8.93 -3.32 26.68
CA ASP A 127 -8.37 -4.16 25.60
C ASP A 127 -7.38 -3.43 24.70
N GLU A 128 -7.52 -2.10 24.55
CA GLU A 128 -6.66 -1.29 23.70
C GLU A 128 -5.19 -1.29 24.13
N GLU A 129 -4.93 -1.28 25.44
CA GLU A 129 -3.57 -1.22 25.99
C GLU A 129 -2.72 -2.45 25.55
N PRO A 130 -3.12 -3.69 25.80
CA PRO A 130 -2.34 -4.84 25.35
C PRO A 130 -2.31 -5.01 23.83
N LEU A 131 -3.38 -4.64 23.11
CA LEU A 131 -3.36 -4.63 21.64
C LEU A 131 -2.34 -3.63 21.10
N ALA A 132 -2.31 -2.41 21.63
CA ALA A 132 -1.32 -1.39 21.27
C ALA A 132 0.10 -1.80 21.65
N LYS A 133 0.26 -2.50 22.79
CA LYS A 133 1.57 -3.00 23.23
C LYS A 133 2.14 -4.05 22.28
N GLY A 134 1.31 -4.92 21.72
CA GLY A 134 1.72 -5.86 20.68
C GLY A 134 2.20 -5.16 19.41
N VAL A 135 1.51 -4.09 18.98
CA VAL A 135 1.97 -3.22 17.88
C VAL A 135 3.33 -2.61 18.23
N TYR A 136 3.46 -2.00 19.41
CA TYR A 136 4.72 -1.43 19.89
C TYR A 136 5.86 -2.45 19.83
N ASN A 137 5.65 -3.65 20.35
CA ASN A 137 6.66 -4.72 20.35
C ASN A 137 7.16 -4.99 18.94
N THR A 138 6.26 -5.26 18.00
CA THR A 138 6.64 -5.56 16.61
C THR A 138 7.42 -4.42 15.97
N TYR A 139 6.92 -3.18 16.06
CA TYR A 139 7.58 -2.04 15.41
C TYR A 139 8.93 -1.67 16.05
N THR A 140 9.15 -2.00 17.32
CA THR A 140 10.42 -1.70 17.99
C THR A 140 11.46 -2.81 17.86
N THR A 141 11.03 -4.08 17.76
CA THR A 141 11.93 -5.24 17.66
C THR A 141 12.25 -5.61 16.21
N ASP A 142 11.30 -5.50 15.29
CA ASP A 142 11.51 -5.82 13.89
C ASP A 142 12.15 -4.65 13.12
N ASN A 143 12.61 -4.93 11.91
CA ASN A 143 13.25 -3.93 11.05
C ASN A 143 12.22 -3.05 10.32
N LEU A 144 11.18 -2.59 11.04
CA LEU A 144 10.10 -1.78 10.52
C LEU A 144 10.42 -0.29 10.65
N ARG A 145 9.78 0.52 9.80
CA ARG A 145 9.89 1.98 9.80
C ARG A 145 8.79 2.59 10.67
N TYR A 146 9.13 3.60 11.45
CA TYR A 146 8.13 4.40 12.18
C TYR A 146 7.52 5.44 11.26
N SER A 147 6.21 5.40 11.08
CA SER A 147 5.48 6.27 10.14
C SER A 147 4.46 7.17 10.82
N GLN A 148 4.27 7.06 12.15
CA GLN A 148 3.32 7.87 12.90
C GLN A 148 3.96 9.15 13.43
N ASN A 149 3.31 10.29 13.17
CA ASN A 149 3.65 11.58 13.72
C ASN A 149 2.63 11.99 14.77
N ALA A 150 3.11 12.49 15.91
CA ALA A 150 2.30 13.09 16.95
C ALA A 150 2.24 14.60 16.76
N PRO A 151 1.04 15.21 16.73
CA PRO A 151 0.90 16.65 16.71
C PRO A 151 1.24 17.22 18.10
N LEU A 152 2.19 18.16 18.15
CA LEU A 152 2.51 18.92 19.36
C LEU A 152 1.59 20.13 19.51
N ASN A 153 1.18 20.68 18.38
CA ASN A 153 0.15 21.72 18.24
C ASN A 153 -0.41 21.64 16.81
N MET A 154 -1.10 22.68 16.33
CA MET A 154 -1.70 22.67 14.99
C MET A 154 -0.65 22.57 13.85
N TYR A 155 0.57 23.01 14.07
CA TYR A 155 1.59 23.16 13.03
C TYR A 155 2.82 22.29 13.25
N ASP A 156 3.13 21.92 14.48
CA ASP A 156 4.34 21.19 14.84
C ASP A 156 4.02 19.71 15.11
N GLU A 157 4.82 18.85 14.51
CA GLU A 157 4.72 17.39 14.64
C GLU A 157 6.06 16.77 15.01
N VAL A 158 6.01 15.63 15.68
CA VAL A 158 7.18 14.80 15.99
C VAL A 158 6.88 13.34 15.69
N ASN A 159 7.85 12.61 15.11
CA ASN A 159 7.71 11.17 14.91
C ASN A 159 7.65 10.46 16.27
N THR A 160 6.68 9.58 16.45
CA THR A 160 6.45 8.89 17.75
C THR A 160 7.52 7.86 18.10
N ARG A 161 8.34 7.44 17.14
CA ARG A 161 9.44 6.45 17.27
C ARG A 161 9.02 5.08 17.82
N CYS A 162 7.74 4.75 17.70
CA CYS A 162 7.19 3.45 18.08
C CYS A 162 5.99 3.03 17.22
N ASN A 163 5.62 3.86 16.25
CA ASN A 163 4.47 3.69 15.36
C ASN A 163 3.10 3.67 16.06
N LEU A 164 3.03 4.15 17.30
CA LEU A 164 1.76 4.43 17.99
C LEU A 164 1.37 5.90 17.80
N PRO A 165 0.07 6.24 17.95
CA PRO A 165 -1.03 5.33 18.24
C PRO A 165 -1.41 4.45 17.05
N ALA A 166 -1.90 3.24 17.35
CA ALA A 166 -2.64 2.42 16.39
C ALA A 166 -4.10 2.88 16.35
N GLN A 167 -4.79 2.60 15.24
CA GLN A 167 -6.25 2.70 15.22
C GLN A 167 -6.83 1.39 15.73
N ILE A 168 -7.61 1.40 16.81
CA ILE A 168 -8.23 0.22 17.42
C ILE A 168 -9.72 0.48 17.57
N ASP A 169 -10.52 -0.29 16.83
CA ASP A 169 -11.97 -0.22 16.85
C ASP A 169 -12.53 -1.59 17.25
N ILE A 170 -13.28 -1.67 18.35
CA ILE A 170 -13.85 -2.92 18.87
C ILE A 170 -15.37 -2.82 18.87
N GLU A 171 -16.02 -3.71 18.12
CA GLU A 171 -17.47 -3.84 18.04
C GLU A 171 -17.94 -5.03 18.89
N ALA A 172 -19.07 -4.85 19.59
CA ALA A 172 -19.70 -5.96 20.31
C ALA A 172 -20.48 -6.88 19.37
N THR A 173 -20.34 -8.19 19.53
CA THR A 173 -21.05 -9.21 18.75
C THR A 173 -21.60 -10.31 19.65
N GLN A 174 -22.31 -11.27 19.09
CA GLN A 174 -22.82 -12.44 19.80
C GLN A 174 -21.74 -13.49 20.01
N GLY A 175 -21.85 -14.28 21.08
CA GLY A 175 -21.06 -15.49 21.31
C GLY A 175 -19.82 -15.30 22.18
N ALA A 176 -18.99 -16.34 22.22
CA ALA A 176 -17.80 -16.49 23.06
C ALA A 176 -16.51 -16.56 22.22
N GLU A 177 -16.45 -15.77 21.14
CA GLU A 177 -15.27 -15.69 20.28
C GLU A 177 -14.85 -14.23 20.16
N TYR A 178 -13.54 -13.96 20.13
CA TYR A 178 -12.98 -12.64 19.90
C TYR A 178 -12.22 -12.67 18.58
N LYS A 179 -12.76 -11.98 17.56
CA LYS A 179 -12.21 -11.96 16.20
C LYS A 179 -11.52 -10.64 15.93
N PHE A 180 -10.50 -10.70 15.09
CA PHE A 180 -9.71 -9.52 14.70
C PHE A 180 -9.40 -9.54 13.21
N LEU A 181 -9.41 -8.36 12.62
CA LEU A 181 -8.75 -8.04 11.36
C LEU A 181 -7.66 -7.01 11.65
N CYS A 182 -6.40 -7.41 11.47
CA CYS A 182 -5.25 -6.53 11.59
C CYS A 182 -4.83 -6.05 10.20
N VAL A 183 -4.70 -4.74 10.01
CA VAL A 183 -4.37 -4.13 8.72
C VAL A 183 -3.16 -3.22 8.87
N VAL A 184 -2.21 -3.31 7.95
CA VAL A 184 -1.13 -2.34 7.81
C VAL A 184 -1.40 -1.48 6.58
N LYS A 185 -1.79 -0.22 6.80
CA LYS A 185 -2.15 0.71 5.73
C LYS A 185 -1.03 1.70 5.47
N GLY A 186 -0.33 1.55 4.35
CA GLY A 186 0.68 2.50 3.91
C GLY A 186 0.09 3.84 3.47
N GLY A 187 0.86 4.93 3.60
CA GLY A 187 0.43 6.28 3.24
C GLY A 187 -0.04 6.41 1.79
N GLY A 188 0.60 5.69 0.86
CA GLY A 188 0.17 5.68 -0.55
C GLY A 188 -1.26 5.18 -0.73
N SER A 189 -1.62 4.07 -0.11
CA SER A 189 -2.98 3.52 -0.14
C SER A 189 -3.96 4.39 0.64
N ALA A 190 -3.56 4.89 1.81
CA ALA A 190 -4.40 5.78 2.63
C ALA A 190 -4.81 7.05 1.87
N ASN A 191 -3.88 7.64 1.10
CA ASN A 191 -4.13 8.81 0.27
C ASN A 191 -5.04 8.54 -0.94
N LYS A 192 -5.42 7.29 -1.19
CA LYS A 192 -6.36 6.89 -2.25
C LYS A 192 -7.72 6.47 -1.70
N THR A 193 -8.10 7.04 -0.55
CA THR A 193 -9.41 6.88 0.06
C THR A 193 -10.21 8.16 -0.15
N TYR A 194 -11.37 8.04 -0.79
CA TYR A 194 -12.23 9.17 -1.16
C TYR A 194 -13.67 8.91 -0.78
N LEU A 195 -14.39 9.98 -0.45
CA LEU A 195 -15.83 9.98 -0.27
C LEU A 195 -16.44 11.06 -1.17
N TYR A 196 -17.33 10.65 -2.07
CA TYR A 196 -18.07 11.53 -2.95
C TYR A 196 -19.52 11.60 -2.45
N GLN A 197 -19.99 12.79 -2.15
CA GLN A 197 -21.40 13.00 -1.82
C GLN A 197 -22.20 13.23 -3.11
N GLU A 198 -22.93 12.21 -3.49
CA GLU A 198 -23.74 12.20 -4.70
C GLU A 198 -25.22 12.20 -4.38
N THR A 199 -26.08 12.17 -5.40
CA THR A 199 -27.52 12.10 -5.28
C THR A 199 -28.07 10.82 -5.93
N LYS A 200 -29.39 10.57 -5.79
CA LYS A 200 -30.08 9.46 -6.45
C LYS A 200 -29.83 9.45 -7.97
N ALA A 201 -29.64 10.61 -8.60
CA ALA A 201 -29.40 10.70 -10.04
C ALA A 201 -28.14 9.93 -10.47
N ARG A 202 -27.10 9.87 -9.61
CA ARG A 202 -25.86 9.15 -9.89
C ARG A 202 -26.06 7.64 -10.03
N ILE A 203 -26.94 7.07 -9.22
CA ILE A 203 -27.22 5.63 -9.18
C ILE A 203 -28.54 5.27 -9.87
N GLN A 204 -29.01 6.10 -10.79
CA GLN A 204 -30.29 5.91 -11.43
C GLN A 204 -30.28 4.75 -12.43
N ASN A 205 -29.20 4.61 -13.16
CA ASN A 205 -28.95 3.55 -14.14
C ASN A 205 -27.44 3.35 -14.41
N PRO A 206 -27.05 2.27 -15.08
CA PRO A 206 -25.64 2.02 -15.41
C PRO A 206 -24.98 3.16 -16.17
N GLY A 207 -25.67 3.82 -17.11
CA GLY A 207 -25.11 4.93 -17.91
C GLY A 207 -24.71 6.17 -17.10
N THR A 208 -25.25 6.34 -15.89
CA THR A 208 -24.84 7.43 -14.98
C THR A 208 -23.81 6.98 -13.95
N LEU A 209 -23.80 5.72 -13.55
CA LEU A 209 -22.94 5.19 -12.51
C LEU A 209 -21.59 4.71 -13.06
N VAL A 210 -21.60 3.84 -14.08
CA VAL A 210 -20.38 3.17 -14.56
C VAL A 210 -19.31 4.16 -15.05
N PRO A 211 -19.62 5.18 -15.90
CA PRO A 211 -18.63 6.16 -16.31
C PRO A 211 -18.00 6.94 -15.15
N PHE A 212 -18.81 7.25 -14.12
CA PHE A 212 -18.32 7.90 -12.92
C PHE A 212 -17.31 7.01 -12.17
N LEU A 213 -17.63 5.73 -11.96
CA LEU A 213 -16.74 4.81 -11.26
C LEU A 213 -15.42 4.60 -12.04
N VAL A 214 -15.50 4.49 -13.37
CA VAL A 214 -14.31 4.38 -14.24
C VAL A 214 -13.44 5.63 -14.15
N GLU A 215 -14.03 6.83 -14.23
CA GLU A 215 -13.31 8.09 -14.03
C GLU A 215 -12.57 8.11 -12.69
N LYS A 216 -13.24 7.68 -11.60
CA LYS A 216 -12.64 7.68 -10.27
C LYS A 216 -11.54 6.62 -10.13
N MET A 217 -11.68 5.45 -10.75
CA MET A 217 -10.60 4.47 -10.81
C MET A 217 -9.38 5.01 -11.57
N LYS A 218 -9.58 5.65 -12.71
CA LYS A 218 -8.50 6.27 -13.49
C LYS A 218 -7.75 7.33 -12.66
N SER A 219 -8.46 8.12 -11.86
CA SER A 219 -7.87 9.14 -10.99
C SER A 219 -6.98 8.59 -9.86
N LEU A 220 -7.04 7.30 -9.57
CA LEU A 220 -6.14 6.65 -8.61
C LEU A 220 -4.67 6.75 -9.06
N GLY A 221 -4.40 6.66 -10.36
CA GLY A 221 -3.05 6.65 -10.89
C GLY A 221 -2.22 5.50 -10.34
N THR A 222 -0.89 5.63 -10.39
CA THR A 222 0.04 4.57 -9.98
C THR A 222 0.79 4.84 -8.68
N ALA A 223 0.56 5.99 -8.02
CA ALA A 223 1.29 6.41 -6.83
C ALA A 223 1.13 5.48 -5.62
N ALA A 224 0.01 4.74 -5.53
CA ALA A 224 -0.23 3.77 -4.47
C ALA A 224 0.20 2.34 -4.84
N CYS A 225 0.94 2.14 -5.92
CA CYS A 225 1.52 0.85 -6.37
C CYS A 225 0.45 -0.19 -6.78
N PRO A 226 -0.15 -0.06 -7.98
CA PRO A 226 -0.96 -1.15 -8.55
C PRO A 226 -0.09 -2.39 -8.84
N PRO A 227 -0.69 -3.58 -9.10
CA PRO A 227 -2.13 -3.84 -9.22
C PRO A 227 -2.88 -3.68 -7.91
N TYR A 228 -4.08 -3.11 -7.98
CA TYR A 228 -4.91 -2.80 -6.81
C TYR A 228 -5.96 -3.88 -6.52
N HIS A 229 -6.33 -4.00 -5.23
CA HIS A 229 -7.66 -4.43 -4.83
C HIS A 229 -8.49 -3.16 -4.61
N ILE A 230 -9.45 -2.89 -5.49
CA ILE A 230 -10.26 -1.68 -5.46
C ILE A 230 -11.58 -1.96 -4.73
N ALA A 231 -12.00 -1.05 -3.87
CA ALA A 231 -13.29 -1.15 -3.21
C ALA A 231 -14.13 0.11 -3.44
N PHE A 232 -15.34 -0.08 -3.97
CA PHE A 232 -16.40 0.91 -3.98
C PHE A 232 -17.48 0.55 -2.97
N VAL A 233 -17.96 1.54 -2.24
CA VAL A 233 -19.14 1.40 -1.39
C VAL A 233 -20.16 2.47 -1.75
N ILE A 234 -21.34 2.04 -2.17
CA ILE A 234 -22.41 2.93 -2.63
C ILE A 234 -23.51 2.95 -1.58
N GLY A 235 -23.75 4.11 -0.98
CA GLY A 235 -24.66 4.31 0.14
C GLY A 235 -23.95 4.25 1.49
N GLY A 236 -24.72 4.14 2.53
CA GLY A 236 -24.29 4.17 3.94
C GLY A 236 -25.25 4.98 4.79
N THR A 237 -25.47 4.54 6.01
CA THR A 237 -26.28 5.27 7.01
C THR A 237 -25.58 6.54 7.50
N SER A 238 -24.26 6.61 7.31
CA SER A 238 -23.41 7.78 7.55
C SER A 238 -22.18 7.75 6.62
N ALA A 239 -21.47 8.86 6.48
CA ALA A 239 -20.18 8.95 5.79
C ALA A 239 -19.14 8.05 6.44
N GLU A 240 -19.11 8.02 7.75
CA GLU A 240 -18.23 7.17 8.57
C GLU A 240 -18.46 5.68 8.27
N LYS A 241 -19.71 5.23 8.28
CA LYS A 241 -20.04 3.81 7.97
C LYS A 241 -19.69 3.45 6.53
N ASN A 242 -19.84 4.36 5.57
CA ASN A 242 -19.38 4.17 4.20
C ASN A 242 -17.87 3.95 4.15
N LEU A 243 -17.06 4.85 4.73
CA LEU A 243 -15.60 4.77 4.69
C LEU A 243 -15.03 3.57 5.47
N LEU A 244 -15.64 3.21 6.60
CA LEU A 244 -15.29 1.97 7.31
C LEU A 244 -15.52 0.75 6.42
N THR A 245 -16.68 0.70 5.74
CA THR A 245 -17.00 -0.38 4.81
C THR A 245 -16.01 -0.42 3.64
N VAL A 246 -15.59 0.71 3.08
CA VAL A 246 -14.52 0.78 2.05
C VAL A 246 -13.23 0.12 2.55
N LYS A 247 -12.79 0.48 3.76
CA LYS A 247 -11.57 -0.07 4.36
C LYS A 247 -11.65 -1.60 4.45
N LEU A 248 -12.72 -2.12 5.04
CA LEU A 248 -12.92 -3.57 5.22
C LEU A 248 -13.13 -4.29 3.88
N ALA A 249 -13.85 -3.71 2.94
CA ALA A 249 -14.03 -4.27 1.59
C ALA A 249 -12.70 -4.39 0.84
N SER A 250 -11.81 -3.40 0.98
CA SER A 250 -10.49 -3.42 0.33
C SER A 250 -9.59 -4.55 0.83
N THR A 251 -9.90 -5.15 1.98
CA THR A 251 -9.20 -6.32 2.56
C THR A 251 -9.94 -7.64 2.30
N LYS A 252 -11.00 -7.63 1.51
CA LYS A 252 -11.87 -8.79 1.21
C LYS A 252 -12.69 -9.28 2.42
N TYR A 253 -12.75 -8.51 3.50
CA TYR A 253 -13.48 -8.87 4.71
C TYR A 253 -14.97 -9.15 4.47
N TYR A 254 -15.56 -8.49 3.49
CA TYR A 254 -16.97 -8.61 3.12
C TYR A 254 -17.24 -9.54 1.91
N ASP A 255 -16.30 -10.40 1.53
CA ASP A 255 -16.46 -11.27 0.34
C ASP A 255 -17.60 -12.30 0.47
N SER A 256 -17.99 -12.64 1.69
CA SER A 256 -19.11 -13.55 1.98
C SER A 256 -20.48 -12.88 2.11
N LEU A 257 -20.61 -11.58 1.84
CA LEU A 257 -21.91 -10.89 1.79
C LEU A 257 -22.83 -11.50 0.74
N PRO A 258 -24.17 -11.42 0.92
CA PRO A 258 -25.13 -11.74 -0.13
C PRO A 258 -24.85 -10.96 -1.41
N THR A 259 -25.27 -11.52 -2.55
CA THR A 259 -25.12 -10.87 -3.88
C THR A 259 -26.37 -10.10 -4.32
N THR A 260 -27.40 -10.07 -3.49
CA THR A 260 -28.64 -9.32 -3.74
C THR A 260 -29.09 -8.60 -2.48
N GLY A 261 -29.68 -7.43 -2.64
CA GLY A 261 -30.37 -6.71 -1.57
C GLY A 261 -31.77 -7.24 -1.32
N ASP A 262 -32.36 -6.77 -0.21
CA ASP A 262 -33.77 -6.97 0.11
C ASP A 262 -34.34 -5.74 0.86
N GLU A 263 -35.60 -5.80 1.23
CA GLU A 263 -36.32 -4.71 1.92
C GLU A 263 -35.89 -4.49 3.38
N THR A 264 -35.12 -5.42 3.98
CA THR A 264 -34.61 -5.26 5.35
C THR A 264 -33.43 -4.28 5.42
N GLY A 265 -32.87 -3.89 4.27
CA GLY A 265 -31.71 -3.00 4.21
C GLY A 265 -30.38 -3.71 4.40
N ARG A 266 -30.29 -5.02 4.14
CA ARG A 266 -29.02 -5.74 4.20
C ARG A 266 -28.04 -5.24 3.14
N ALA A 267 -26.77 -5.20 3.49
CA ALA A 267 -25.67 -4.96 2.56
C ALA A 267 -25.52 -6.11 1.56
N PHE A 268 -25.11 -5.81 0.34
CA PHE A 268 -24.83 -6.86 -0.66
C PHE A 268 -23.67 -6.44 -1.57
N ARG A 269 -23.04 -7.44 -2.19
CA ARG A 269 -22.05 -7.27 -3.26
C ARG A 269 -22.75 -7.33 -4.62
N ASP A 270 -22.45 -6.37 -5.48
CA ASP A 270 -22.88 -6.39 -6.89
C ASP A 270 -21.79 -7.03 -7.76
N VAL A 271 -21.76 -8.37 -7.78
CA VAL A 271 -20.74 -9.14 -8.47
C VAL A 271 -20.71 -8.87 -9.97
N ALA A 272 -21.87 -8.65 -10.59
CA ALA A 272 -21.94 -8.34 -12.02
C ALA A 272 -21.26 -6.98 -12.33
N LEU A 273 -21.49 -5.98 -11.48
CA LEU A 273 -20.82 -4.68 -11.61
C LEU A 273 -19.33 -4.77 -11.29
N GLU A 274 -18.91 -5.61 -10.32
CA GLU A 274 -17.50 -5.88 -10.04
C GLU A 274 -16.77 -6.43 -11.27
N GLU A 275 -17.36 -7.42 -11.95
CA GLU A 275 -16.81 -8.02 -13.18
C GLU A 275 -16.74 -7.02 -14.34
N GLU A 276 -17.79 -6.23 -14.54
CA GLU A 276 -17.83 -5.19 -15.57
C GLU A 276 -16.74 -4.14 -15.33
N LEU A 277 -16.61 -3.62 -14.10
CA LEU A 277 -15.60 -2.64 -13.76
C LEU A 277 -14.18 -3.22 -13.90
N HIS A 278 -13.96 -4.48 -13.51
CA HIS A 278 -12.66 -5.13 -13.69
C HIS A 278 -12.30 -5.23 -15.18
N ARG A 279 -13.24 -5.61 -16.05
CA ARG A 279 -13.04 -5.59 -17.52
C ARG A 279 -12.67 -4.19 -18.00
N LEU A 280 -13.41 -3.16 -17.55
CA LEU A 280 -13.17 -1.78 -17.97
C LEU A 280 -11.80 -1.25 -17.49
N THR A 281 -11.27 -1.71 -16.35
CA THR A 281 -9.88 -1.34 -15.95
C THR A 281 -8.86 -1.84 -16.96
N ARG A 282 -9.09 -2.98 -17.58
CA ARG A 282 -8.19 -3.57 -18.59
C ARG A 282 -8.31 -2.89 -19.95
N GLU A 283 -9.50 -2.37 -20.29
CA GLU A 283 -9.80 -1.77 -21.60
C GLU A 283 -9.54 -0.26 -21.64
N GLU A 284 -9.82 0.46 -20.54
CA GLU A 284 -9.86 1.93 -20.53
C GLU A 284 -8.76 2.56 -19.66
N ILE A 285 -8.05 1.77 -18.78
CA ILE A 285 -7.01 2.28 -17.92
C ILE A 285 -5.66 1.69 -18.34
N GLY A 286 -4.91 2.42 -19.16
CA GLY A 286 -3.67 1.95 -19.76
C GLY A 286 -2.44 1.89 -18.84
N PHE A 287 -2.58 2.22 -17.54
CA PHE A 287 -1.43 2.27 -16.60
C PHE A 287 -0.85 0.90 -16.28
N GLY A 288 -1.62 -0.18 -16.44
CA GLY A 288 -1.20 -1.54 -16.08
C GLY A 288 -0.69 -1.66 -14.65
N ALA A 289 0.22 -2.58 -14.45
CA ALA A 289 0.93 -2.75 -13.18
C ALA A 289 2.05 -1.69 -13.02
N GLN A 290 1.76 -0.41 -13.19
CA GLN A 290 2.55 0.82 -13.01
C GLN A 290 3.18 1.44 -14.28
N PHE A 291 3.57 0.65 -15.30
CA PHE A 291 4.37 1.16 -16.43
C PHE A 291 3.78 0.80 -17.81
N GLY A 292 2.46 0.78 -17.88
CA GLY A 292 1.71 0.46 -19.09
C GLY A 292 1.32 -1.01 -19.18
N GLY A 293 0.10 -1.25 -19.63
CA GLY A 293 -0.47 -2.58 -19.76
C GLY A 293 -1.92 -2.65 -19.29
N LYS A 294 -2.35 -3.85 -18.89
CA LYS A 294 -3.74 -4.13 -18.52
C LYS A 294 -3.95 -4.52 -17.06
N SER A 295 -2.85 -4.75 -16.31
CA SER A 295 -2.91 -5.30 -14.96
C SER A 295 -3.02 -4.20 -13.88
N PHE A 296 -3.96 -3.27 -14.03
CA PHE A 296 -4.15 -2.17 -13.09
C PHE A 296 -4.81 -2.59 -11.78
N ALA A 297 -5.73 -3.56 -11.82
CA ALA A 297 -6.41 -4.11 -10.66
C ALA A 297 -6.40 -5.63 -10.68
N HIS A 298 -6.21 -6.25 -9.52
CA HIS A 298 -6.40 -7.68 -9.32
C HIS A 298 -7.87 -8.05 -9.27
N ASP A 299 -8.65 -7.20 -8.63
CA ASP A 299 -10.10 -7.34 -8.47
C ASP A 299 -10.74 -6.03 -7.99
N ILE A 300 -12.06 -5.99 -8.06
CA ILE A 300 -12.88 -4.88 -7.59
C ILE A 300 -13.95 -5.43 -6.67
N ARG A 301 -14.28 -4.69 -5.62
CA ARG A 301 -15.45 -4.93 -4.75
C ARG A 301 -16.42 -3.78 -4.89
N VAL A 302 -17.68 -4.08 -5.09
CA VAL A 302 -18.78 -3.09 -5.10
C VAL A 302 -19.80 -3.51 -4.06
N ILE A 303 -19.85 -2.77 -2.95
CA ILE A 303 -20.79 -3.02 -1.87
C ILE A 303 -21.89 -1.96 -1.91
N ARG A 304 -23.13 -2.42 -1.82
CA ARG A 304 -24.32 -1.56 -1.75
C ARG A 304 -24.87 -1.57 -0.34
N LEU A 305 -24.99 -0.38 0.25
CA LEU A 305 -25.53 -0.17 1.59
C LEU A 305 -26.88 0.57 1.54
N PRO A 306 -27.75 0.40 2.54
CA PRO A 306 -28.89 1.30 2.74
C PRO A 306 -28.39 2.72 2.96
N ARG A 307 -29.21 3.70 2.60
CA ARG A 307 -28.86 5.12 2.70
C ARG A 307 -30.04 5.98 3.12
N HIS A 308 -29.77 7.16 3.63
CA HIS A 308 -30.79 8.20 3.76
C HIS A 308 -31.26 8.63 2.37
N GLY A 309 -32.56 8.85 2.18
CA GLY A 309 -33.15 9.16 0.87
C GLY A 309 -32.55 10.39 0.17
N ALA A 310 -32.12 11.39 0.94
CA ALA A 310 -31.53 12.63 0.43
C ALA A 310 -29.98 12.58 0.30
N SER A 311 -29.33 11.48 0.67
CA SER A 311 -27.85 11.33 0.64
C SER A 311 -27.47 10.07 -0.14
N CYS A 312 -26.39 10.14 -0.93
CA CYS A 312 -25.84 9.00 -1.64
C CYS A 312 -24.31 9.07 -1.59
N PRO A 313 -23.69 8.77 -0.45
CA PRO A 313 -22.25 8.70 -0.39
C PRO A 313 -21.74 7.56 -1.26
N ILE A 314 -20.67 7.81 -2.02
CA ILE A 314 -19.92 6.81 -2.77
C ILE A 314 -18.48 6.86 -2.28
N GLY A 315 -18.05 5.80 -1.62
CA GLY A 315 -16.69 5.65 -1.13
C GLY A 315 -15.82 4.88 -2.13
N LEU A 316 -14.57 5.25 -2.21
CA LEU A 316 -13.53 4.57 -2.99
C LEU A 316 -12.30 4.38 -2.12
N GLY A 317 -11.72 3.21 -2.14
CA GLY A 317 -10.43 2.94 -1.49
C GLY A 317 -9.72 1.78 -2.14
N VAL A 318 -8.44 1.61 -1.79
CA VAL A 318 -7.61 0.56 -2.37
C VAL A 318 -6.79 -0.17 -1.31
N SER A 319 -6.50 -1.44 -1.56
CA SER A 319 -5.32 -2.12 -1.07
C SER A 319 -4.33 -2.23 -2.23
N CYS A 320 -3.06 -1.93 -1.99
CA CYS A 320 -2.04 -1.89 -3.04
C CYS A 320 -1.38 -3.27 -3.23
N SER A 321 -0.36 -3.33 -4.07
CA SER A 321 0.45 -4.54 -4.30
C SER A 321 1.08 -5.12 -3.02
N ALA A 322 1.16 -4.34 -1.94
CA ALA A 322 1.45 -4.82 -0.59
C ALA A 322 0.14 -4.95 0.19
N ASP A 323 -0.65 -5.98 -0.13
CA ASP A 323 -1.97 -6.26 0.46
C ASP A 323 -1.83 -6.85 1.87
N ARG A 324 -1.50 -5.96 2.82
CA ARG A 324 -1.11 -6.31 4.19
C ARG A 324 -2.31 -6.27 5.14
N ASN A 325 -2.99 -7.37 5.24
CA ASN A 325 -4.05 -7.58 6.23
C ASN A 325 -4.11 -9.06 6.60
N ILE A 326 -4.49 -9.36 7.84
CA ILE A 326 -4.50 -10.70 8.42
C ILE A 326 -5.64 -10.83 9.42
N LYS A 327 -6.33 -11.96 9.40
CA LYS A 327 -7.34 -12.31 10.38
C LYS A 327 -6.71 -13.04 11.57
N ALA A 328 -7.29 -12.84 12.75
CA ALA A 328 -6.94 -13.56 13.95
C ALA A 328 -8.19 -13.80 14.81
N LYS A 329 -8.14 -14.75 15.71
CA LYS A 329 -9.23 -15.01 16.65
C LYS A 329 -8.75 -15.68 17.93
N ILE A 330 -9.53 -15.48 18.98
CA ILE A 330 -9.38 -16.19 20.25
C ILE A 330 -10.70 -16.88 20.55
N ASN A 331 -10.63 -18.17 20.83
CA ASN A 331 -11.74 -19.01 21.26
C ASN A 331 -11.32 -19.96 22.37
N GLU A 332 -12.18 -20.90 22.79
CA GLU A 332 -11.88 -21.85 23.88
C GLU A 332 -10.67 -22.73 23.60
N ASP A 333 -10.29 -22.94 22.35
CA ASP A 333 -9.16 -23.78 21.94
C ASP A 333 -7.81 -23.02 21.90
N GLY A 334 -7.82 -21.68 22.01
CA GLY A 334 -6.62 -20.85 22.06
C GLY A 334 -6.64 -19.62 21.16
N ILE A 335 -5.45 -19.15 20.82
CA ILE A 335 -5.16 -17.98 20.02
C ILE A 335 -4.76 -18.42 18.62
N TRP A 336 -5.50 -17.97 17.63
CA TRP A 336 -5.36 -18.39 16.24
C TRP A 336 -5.07 -17.21 15.34
N ILE A 337 -4.21 -17.42 14.34
CA ILE A 337 -3.90 -16.42 13.34
C ILE A 337 -4.02 -17.03 11.94
N GLU A 338 -4.46 -16.24 10.97
CA GLU A 338 -4.54 -16.64 9.56
C GLU A 338 -3.19 -17.16 9.07
N LYS A 339 -3.21 -18.23 8.28
CA LYS A 339 -2.02 -18.82 7.68
C LYS A 339 -1.66 -18.03 6.43
N MET A 340 -0.54 -17.32 6.47
CA MET A 340 -0.02 -16.55 5.36
C MET A 340 0.88 -17.44 4.47
N ASP A 341 1.20 -16.93 3.25
CA ASP A 341 2.04 -17.66 2.29
C ASP A 341 3.53 -17.55 2.67
N ASP A 342 4.09 -18.62 3.18
CA ASP A 342 5.51 -18.74 3.54
C ASP A 342 6.39 -19.29 2.39
N LYS A 343 5.78 -19.62 1.24
CA LYS A 343 6.44 -20.23 0.08
C LYS A 343 6.07 -19.58 -1.25
N PRO A 344 6.10 -18.23 -1.36
CA PRO A 344 5.68 -17.55 -2.58
C PRO A 344 6.56 -17.89 -3.80
N TYR A 345 7.80 -18.37 -3.59
CA TYR A 345 8.70 -18.79 -4.65
C TYR A 345 8.15 -19.96 -5.49
N GLU A 346 7.26 -20.79 -4.93
CA GLU A 346 6.62 -21.88 -5.67
C GLU A 346 5.77 -21.38 -6.84
N LEU A 347 5.27 -20.14 -6.75
CA LEU A 347 4.47 -19.49 -7.79
C LEU A 347 5.30 -18.92 -8.95
N ILE A 348 6.62 -18.82 -8.78
CA ILE A 348 7.51 -18.35 -9.85
C ILE A 348 7.78 -19.52 -10.81
N PRO A 349 7.41 -19.41 -12.11
CA PRO A 349 7.74 -20.44 -13.09
C PRO A 349 9.24 -20.75 -13.10
N GLU A 350 9.60 -22.03 -13.19
CA GLU A 350 11.00 -22.47 -13.11
C GLU A 350 11.92 -21.75 -14.10
N ALA A 351 11.46 -21.53 -15.33
CA ALA A 351 12.20 -20.79 -16.35
C ALA A 351 12.50 -19.33 -15.96
N LEU A 352 11.71 -18.73 -15.06
CA LEU A 352 11.87 -17.34 -14.60
C LEU A 352 12.61 -17.22 -13.27
N ARG A 353 12.85 -18.32 -12.55
CA ARG A 353 13.56 -18.28 -11.25
C ARG A 353 14.99 -17.77 -11.38
N GLN A 354 15.67 -18.11 -12.47
CA GLN A 354 17.04 -17.69 -12.75
C GLN A 354 17.13 -16.62 -13.85
N ALA A 355 16.00 -16.14 -14.36
CA ALA A 355 16.00 -15.10 -15.37
C ALA A 355 16.61 -13.80 -14.78
N GLY A 356 17.61 -13.27 -15.47
CA GLY A 356 18.21 -11.97 -15.17
C GLY A 356 17.26 -10.82 -15.53
N GLU A 357 17.78 -9.59 -15.56
CA GLU A 357 17.01 -8.35 -15.83
C GLU A 357 16.44 -8.29 -17.28
N GLY A 358 16.69 -9.29 -18.12
CA GLY A 358 16.26 -9.31 -19.53
C GLY A 358 16.89 -8.18 -20.36
N ASP A 359 16.17 -7.71 -21.41
CA ASP A 359 16.68 -6.73 -22.38
C ASP A 359 16.61 -5.26 -21.89
N ALA A 360 16.78 -5.01 -20.59
CA ALA A 360 16.80 -3.64 -20.05
C ALA A 360 18.03 -2.86 -20.54
N ILE A 361 17.82 -1.62 -20.96
CA ILE A 361 18.91 -0.73 -21.39
C ILE A 361 19.80 -0.39 -20.19
N GLN A 362 21.09 -0.73 -20.28
CA GLN A 362 22.05 -0.47 -19.21
C GLN A 362 22.46 1.01 -19.19
N ILE A 363 22.26 1.68 -18.06
CA ILE A 363 22.64 3.09 -17.85
C ILE A 363 23.74 3.13 -16.79
N ASN A 364 24.90 3.63 -17.17
CA ASN A 364 26.02 3.89 -16.26
C ASN A 364 25.86 5.27 -15.61
N LEU A 365 25.67 5.30 -14.29
CA LEU A 365 25.50 6.52 -13.50
C LEU A 365 26.82 7.11 -12.98
N ASP A 366 27.94 6.43 -13.16
CA ASP A 366 29.27 6.91 -12.70
C ASP A 366 29.96 7.83 -13.73
N GLN A 367 29.20 8.30 -14.72
CA GLN A 367 29.62 9.32 -15.69
C GLN A 367 28.93 10.67 -15.38
N PRO A 368 29.39 11.79 -15.97
CA PRO A 368 28.75 13.10 -15.76
C PRO A 368 27.24 13.03 -16.04
N ILE A 369 26.43 13.70 -15.22
CA ILE A 369 24.97 13.64 -15.33
C ILE A 369 24.47 14.07 -16.71
N SER A 370 25.19 14.98 -17.40
CA SER A 370 24.89 15.38 -18.77
C SER A 370 25.00 14.23 -19.78
N GLU A 371 25.96 13.32 -19.59
CA GLU A 371 26.10 12.13 -20.44
C GLU A 371 25.01 11.09 -20.11
N VAL A 372 24.62 10.96 -18.83
CA VAL A 372 23.46 10.15 -18.43
C VAL A 372 22.19 10.63 -19.13
N CYS A 373 21.93 11.94 -19.11
CA CYS A 373 20.78 12.56 -19.78
C CYS A 373 20.82 12.35 -21.31
N LYS A 374 21.99 12.48 -21.95
CA LYS A 374 22.15 12.19 -23.39
C LYS A 374 21.85 10.73 -23.73
N GLU A 375 22.27 9.81 -22.87
CA GLU A 375 21.96 8.38 -23.08
C GLU A 375 20.47 8.13 -22.97
N LEU A 376 19.82 8.62 -21.90
CA LEU A 376 18.38 8.48 -21.68
C LEU A 376 17.56 9.12 -22.83
N SER A 377 18.02 10.22 -23.42
CA SER A 377 17.34 10.92 -24.52
C SER A 377 17.17 10.10 -25.80
N LYS A 378 17.90 9.00 -25.93
CA LYS A 378 17.80 8.10 -27.09
C LYS A 378 16.54 7.22 -27.07
N TYR A 379 15.91 7.09 -25.91
CA TYR A 379 14.83 6.15 -25.68
C TYR A 379 13.50 6.83 -25.38
N PRO A 380 12.38 6.29 -25.85
CA PRO A 380 11.05 6.86 -25.57
C PRO A 380 10.60 6.58 -24.15
N VAL A 381 9.54 7.28 -23.71
CA VAL A 381 8.81 6.95 -22.46
C VAL A 381 8.33 5.51 -22.48
N SER A 382 8.16 4.91 -21.30
CA SER A 382 7.89 3.48 -21.04
C SER A 382 9.08 2.54 -21.27
N THR A 383 10.23 3.01 -21.76
CA THR A 383 11.44 2.19 -21.89
C THR A 383 11.94 1.78 -20.51
N ARG A 384 12.16 0.46 -20.33
CA ARG A 384 12.81 -0.09 -19.14
C ARG A 384 14.32 0.10 -19.21
N VAL A 385 14.88 0.65 -18.14
CA VAL A 385 16.31 0.86 -17.98
C VAL A 385 16.82 0.17 -16.71
N SER A 386 18.08 -0.20 -16.71
CA SER A 386 18.81 -0.82 -15.59
C SER A 386 19.93 0.13 -15.17
N LEU A 387 19.80 0.68 -13.97
CA LEU A 387 20.70 1.71 -13.47
C LEU A 387 21.85 1.09 -12.69
N ASN A 388 23.08 1.54 -12.99
CA ASN A 388 24.30 1.06 -12.35
C ASN A 388 25.19 2.24 -11.94
N GLY A 389 25.52 2.36 -10.65
CA GLY A 389 26.36 3.42 -10.13
C GLY A 389 25.78 4.12 -8.89
N THR A 390 26.05 5.41 -8.74
CA THR A 390 25.72 6.19 -7.56
C THR A 390 24.39 6.93 -7.72
N ILE A 391 23.54 6.88 -6.67
CA ILE A 391 22.27 7.60 -6.57
C ILE A 391 22.22 8.32 -5.21
N ILE A 392 21.74 9.55 -5.19
CA ILE A 392 21.38 10.28 -3.97
C ILE A 392 19.94 9.95 -3.59
N VAL A 393 19.72 9.67 -2.32
CA VAL A 393 18.38 9.42 -1.77
C VAL A 393 17.97 10.61 -0.92
N ALA A 394 16.87 11.26 -1.28
CA ALA A 394 16.33 12.42 -0.57
C ALA A 394 14.82 12.53 -0.81
N ARG A 395 14.07 12.91 0.21
CA ARG A 395 12.64 13.10 0.12
C ARG A 395 12.18 14.37 0.84
N ASP A 396 10.96 14.44 1.32
CA ASP A 396 10.23 15.64 1.73
C ASP A 396 11.03 16.65 2.57
N ILE A 397 11.53 16.27 3.76
CA ILE A 397 12.25 17.20 4.66
C ILE A 397 13.60 17.59 4.06
N ALA A 398 14.30 16.63 3.44
CA ALA A 398 15.56 16.91 2.76
C ALA A 398 15.38 17.94 1.63
N HIS A 399 14.35 17.79 0.80
CA HIS A 399 14.04 18.78 -0.26
C HIS A 399 13.74 20.16 0.32
N ALA A 400 12.96 20.25 1.40
CA ALA A 400 12.69 21.51 2.08
C ALA A 400 13.98 22.19 2.61
N LYS A 401 14.92 21.39 3.16
CA LYS A 401 16.22 21.91 3.63
C LYS A 401 17.10 22.39 2.48
N ILE A 402 17.14 21.67 1.36
CA ILE A 402 17.89 22.12 0.16
C ILE A 402 17.26 23.39 -0.41
N LYS A 403 15.92 23.50 -0.44
CA LYS A 403 15.23 24.74 -0.85
C LYS A 403 15.63 25.92 0.06
N ALA A 404 15.66 25.73 1.37
CA ALA A 404 16.08 26.78 2.31
C ALA A 404 17.52 27.23 2.08
N ARG A 405 18.43 26.33 1.68
CA ARG A 405 19.82 26.68 1.29
C ARG A 405 19.85 27.52 0.01
N LEU A 406 19.04 27.18 -0.97
CA LEU A 406 18.93 28.01 -2.19
C LEU A 406 18.40 29.40 -1.87
N ASP A 407 17.37 29.51 -1.03
CA ASP A 407 16.83 30.80 -0.58
C ASP A 407 17.85 31.65 0.21
N ALA A 408 18.75 30.99 0.93
CA ALA A 408 19.86 31.66 1.64
C ALA A 408 21.05 32.01 0.73
N GLY A 409 21.02 31.66 -0.55
CA GLY A 409 22.11 31.91 -1.51
C GLY A 409 23.31 30.96 -1.37
N GLU A 410 23.18 29.84 -0.66
CA GLU A 410 24.25 28.84 -0.48
C GLU A 410 24.46 27.95 -1.72
N GLY A 411 23.50 27.98 -2.67
CA GLY A 411 23.54 27.21 -3.89
C GLY A 411 23.15 25.75 -3.76
N MET A 412 23.00 25.08 -4.89
CA MET A 412 22.66 23.64 -4.98
C MET A 412 23.87 22.79 -4.56
N PRO A 413 23.70 21.82 -3.63
CA PRO A 413 24.77 20.92 -3.27
C PRO A 413 25.32 20.13 -4.45
N GLN A 414 26.63 19.89 -4.47
CA GLN A 414 27.30 19.25 -5.61
C GLN A 414 26.78 17.84 -5.87
N TYR A 415 26.48 17.06 -4.82
CA TYR A 415 25.94 15.71 -4.98
C TYR A 415 24.55 15.68 -5.65
N PHE A 416 23.73 16.74 -5.55
CA PHE A 416 22.47 16.88 -6.30
C PHE A 416 22.70 17.22 -7.79
N LYS A 417 23.86 17.81 -8.11
CA LYS A 417 24.24 18.11 -9.50
C LYS A 417 24.86 16.93 -10.20
N ASP A 418 25.60 16.11 -9.46
CA ASP A 418 26.42 15.03 -10.03
C ASP A 418 25.64 13.73 -10.23
N HIS A 419 24.56 13.51 -9.45
CA HIS A 419 23.90 12.20 -9.37
C HIS A 419 22.37 12.30 -9.54
N PRO A 420 21.73 11.21 -10.04
CA PRO A 420 20.28 11.07 -9.94
C PRO A 420 19.79 11.12 -8.51
N VAL A 421 18.55 11.57 -8.30
CA VAL A 421 17.91 11.65 -6.97
C VAL A 421 16.74 10.69 -6.89
N LEU A 422 16.85 9.70 -6.00
CA LEU A 422 15.77 8.76 -5.66
C LEU A 422 14.97 9.30 -4.48
N TYR A 423 13.68 9.45 -4.66
CA TYR A 423 12.76 9.83 -3.59
C TYR A 423 12.40 8.57 -2.79
N ALA A 424 13.08 8.38 -1.68
CA ALA A 424 12.92 7.21 -0.83
C ALA A 424 13.31 7.51 0.63
N GLY A 425 12.94 6.59 1.53
CA GLY A 425 13.38 6.58 2.91
C GLY A 425 13.39 5.14 3.42
N PRO A 426 14.56 4.60 3.82
CA PRO A 426 14.70 3.21 4.18
C PRO A 426 13.95 2.85 5.47
N ALA A 427 13.52 1.60 5.60
CA ALA A 427 13.23 0.98 6.88
C ALA A 427 14.53 0.71 7.65
N LYS A 428 14.42 0.20 8.89
CA LYS A 428 15.62 -0.15 9.68
C LYS A 428 16.45 -1.20 8.95
N THR A 429 17.77 -1.06 9.02
CA THR A 429 18.72 -1.97 8.39
C THR A 429 18.96 -3.19 9.29
N PRO A 430 18.67 -4.42 8.82
CA PRO A 430 19.03 -5.62 9.54
C PRO A 430 20.53 -5.78 9.67
N ALA A 431 20.97 -6.46 10.74
CA ALA A 431 22.39 -6.73 10.96
C ALA A 431 22.99 -7.54 9.77
N GLY A 432 24.13 -7.09 9.27
CA GLY A 432 24.83 -7.74 8.14
C GLY A 432 24.27 -7.44 6.75
N MET A 433 23.21 -6.64 6.63
CA MET A 433 22.70 -6.17 5.36
C MET A 433 23.18 -4.76 5.01
N PRO A 434 23.32 -4.40 3.74
CA PRO A 434 23.74 -3.06 3.34
C PRO A 434 22.66 -2.02 3.62
N CYS A 435 21.38 -2.37 3.52
CA CYS A 435 20.24 -1.46 3.62
C CYS A 435 18.99 -2.18 4.13
N GLY A 436 18.14 -1.46 4.87
CA GLY A 436 16.76 -1.88 5.16
C GLY A 436 15.87 -1.78 3.93
N SER A 437 14.67 -2.34 3.98
CA SER A 437 13.73 -2.25 2.85
C SER A 437 13.57 -0.80 2.39
N MET A 438 13.87 -0.54 1.12
CA MET A 438 13.81 0.78 0.52
C MET A 438 13.26 0.71 -0.90
N GLY A 439 12.15 1.38 -1.12
CA GLY A 439 11.53 1.56 -2.42
C GLY A 439 11.13 3.01 -2.64
N PRO A 440 10.69 3.36 -3.85
CA PRO A 440 10.35 4.73 -4.19
C PRO A 440 9.14 5.24 -3.40
N THR A 441 9.16 6.51 -3.00
CA THR A 441 7.99 7.21 -2.46
C THR A 441 7.22 7.95 -3.57
N THR A 442 6.03 8.45 -3.25
CA THR A 442 5.18 9.21 -4.17
C THR A 442 5.89 10.48 -4.64
N ALA A 443 6.06 10.61 -5.94
CA ALA A 443 6.82 11.68 -6.57
C ALA A 443 6.19 13.06 -6.43
N GLY A 444 4.86 13.17 -6.58
CA GLY A 444 4.13 14.45 -6.64
C GLY A 444 4.33 15.37 -5.44
N ARG A 445 4.77 14.84 -4.28
CA ARG A 445 5.05 15.68 -3.12
C ARG A 445 6.27 16.58 -3.31
N MET A 446 7.20 16.21 -4.17
CA MET A 446 8.40 16.97 -4.49
C MET A 446 8.23 17.88 -5.72
N ASP A 447 7.08 17.86 -6.40
CA ASP A 447 6.82 18.67 -7.59
C ASP A 447 7.12 20.18 -7.40
N PRO A 448 6.80 20.80 -6.26
CA PRO A 448 7.07 22.23 -6.06
C PRO A 448 8.56 22.61 -6.11
N TYR A 449 9.47 21.68 -5.91
CA TYR A 449 10.91 21.94 -5.89
C TYR A 449 11.58 21.75 -7.25
N VAL A 450 10.97 20.98 -8.15
CA VAL A 450 11.64 20.43 -9.34
C VAL A 450 12.18 21.52 -10.26
N TYR A 451 11.36 22.50 -10.60
CA TYR A 451 11.75 23.54 -11.58
C TYR A 451 12.97 24.32 -11.09
N GLU A 452 12.93 24.79 -9.85
CA GLU A 452 14.03 25.54 -9.24
C GLU A 452 15.28 24.69 -9.06
N PHE A 453 15.14 23.42 -8.70
CA PHE A 453 16.29 22.53 -8.53
C PHE A 453 16.98 22.26 -9.86
N GLN A 454 16.22 22.00 -10.93
CA GLN A 454 16.78 21.81 -12.26
C GLN A 454 17.37 23.10 -12.86
N ASP A 455 16.77 24.26 -12.60
CA ASP A 455 17.32 25.57 -12.97
C ASP A 455 18.69 25.83 -12.32
N ASN A 456 18.90 25.30 -11.11
CA ASN A 456 20.19 25.33 -10.40
C ASN A 456 21.11 24.14 -10.72
N GLY A 457 20.78 23.34 -11.73
CA GLY A 457 21.56 22.20 -12.22
C GLY A 457 21.50 20.95 -11.35
N GLY A 458 20.60 20.88 -10.37
CA GLY A 458 20.38 19.72 -9.52
C GLY A 458 19.19 18.87 -9.94
N SER A 459 19.09 17.64 -9.45
CA SER A 459 17.96 16.73 -9.71
C SER A 459 17.62 16.54 -11.19
N MET A 460 18.63 16.54 -12.06
CA MET A 460 18.43 16.40 -13.52
C MET A 460 17.79 15.06 -13.89
N VAL A 461 18.00 14.02 -13.10
CA VAL A 461 17.35 12.72 -13.21
C VAL A 461 16.71 12.38 -11.87
N MET A 462 15.40 12.37 -11.83
CA MET A 462 14.60 12.04 -10.65
C MET A 462 14.09 10.62 -10.76
N ILE A 463 14.10 9.86 -9.64
CA ILE A 463 13.60 8.49 -9.58
C ILE A 463 12.57 8.40 -8.46
N ALA A 464 11.34 7.99 -8.76
CA ALA A 464 10.28 7.88 -7.76
C ALA A 464 9.13 7.02 -8.29
N LYS A 465 7.94 7.10 -7.71
CA LYS A 465 6.73 6.42 -8.20
C LYS A 465 5.55 7.37 -8.37
N GLY A 466 4.67 7.03 -9.29
CA GLY A 466 3.41 7.73 -9.52
C GLY A 466 3.51 8.88 -10.52
N ASN A 467 2.35 9.41 -10.86
CA ASN A 467 2.20 10.53 -11.77
C ASN A 467 2.69 11.85 -11.16
N ARG A 468 3.10 12.76 -12.03
CA ARG A 468 3.60 14.10 -11.68
C ARG A 468 2.67 15.19 -12.24
N SER A 469 2.80 16.41 -11.70
CA SER A 469 2.12 17.59 -12.24
C SER A 469 2.77 18.11 -13.52
N GLN A 470 2.06 19.00 -14.25
CA GLN A 470 2.54 19.60 -15.50
C GLN A 470 3.89 20.32 -15.35
N ILE A 471 4.12 20.96 -14.18
CA ILE A 471 5.37 21.69 -13.92
C ILE A 471 6.61 20.80 -14.08
N VAL A 472 6.51 19.51 -13.75
CA VAL A 472 7.63 18.58 -13.88
C VAL A 472 7.89 18.24 -15.35
N THR A 473 6.83 18.04 -16.14
CA THR A 473 6.95 17.81 -17.58
C THR A 473 7.60 19.01 -18.26
N ASP A 474 7.15 20.23 -17.92
CA ASP A 474 7.71 21.47 -18.45
C ASP A 474 9.17 21.64 -18.02
N SER A 475 9.49 21.39 -16.74
CA SER A 475 10.85 21.50 -16.24
C SER A 475 11.81 20.52 -16.94
N CYS A 476 11.41 19.26 -17.10
CA CYS A 476 12.21 18.27 -17.81
C CYS A 476 12.50 18.71 -19.27
N ARG A 477 11.50 19.26 -19.96
CA ARG A 477 11.69 19.78 -21.31
C ARG A 477 12.65 20.98 -21.35
N ASP A 478 12.46 21.94 -20.45
CA ASP A 478 13.19 23.21 -20.45
C ASP A 478 14.65 23.02 -20.02
N HIS A 479 14.92 22.16 -19.04
CA HIS A 479 16.25 21.89 -18.47
C HIS A 479 16.92 20.62 -19.02
N LYS A 480 16.26 19.87 -19.92
CA LYS A 480 16.75 18.58 -20.44
C LYS A 480 16.90 17.50 -19.35
N GLY A 481 15.99 17.53 -18.38
CA GLY A 481 15.93 16.56 -17.30
C GLY A 481 15.03 15.36 -17.60
N PHE A 482 14.99 14.40 -16.65
CA PHE A 482 14.21 13.17 -16.74
C PHE A 482 13.50 12.85 -15.44
N TYR A 483 12.32 12.26 -15.55
CA TYR A 483 11.68 11.55 -14.46
C TYR A 483 11.59 10.06 -14.81
N LEU A 484 12.21 9.24 -13.97
CA LEU A 484 12.18 7.79 -14.07
C LEU A 484 11.25 7.22 -13.00
N GLY A 485 10.40 6.27 -13.37
CA GLY A 485 9.61 5.51 -12.43
C GLY A 485 10.38 4.30 -11.92
N SER A 486 10.46 4.11 -10.61
CA SER A 486 10.89 2.84 -10.03
C SER A 486 9.69 2.06 -9.53
N ILE A 487 9.80 0.71 -9.49
CA ILE A 487 8.68 -0.14 -9.08
C ILE A 487 8.31 0.12 -7.62
N GLY A 488 7.07 0.52 -7.38
CA GLY A 488 6.53 0.64 -6.04
C GLY A 488 6.01 -0.71 -5.54
N GLY A 489 6.35 -1.06 -4.31
CA GLY A 489 5.99 -2.34 -3.67
C GLY A 489 7.18 -3.21 -3.30
N PRO A 490 8.09 -3.59 -4.21
CA PRO A 490 9.11 -4.61 -3.96
C PRO A 490 10.36 -4.06 -3.22
N ALA A 491 10.17 -3.43 -2.07
CA ALA A 491 11.25 -2.77 -1.34
C ALA A 491 12.30 -3.73 -0.76
N ALA A 492 11.89 -4.91 -0.30
CA ALA A 492 12.81 -5.93 0.22
C ALA A 492 13.73 -6.46 -0.87
N PHE A 493 13.17 -6.76 -2.05
CA PHE A 493 13.95 -7.24 -3.20
C PHE A 493 14.91 -6.17 -3.71
N LEU A 494 14.45 -4.94 -3.92
CA LEU A 494 15.29 -3.84 -4.38
C LEU A 494 16.48 -3.60 -3.44
N SER A 495 16.25 -3.65 -2.13
CA SER A 495 17.31 -3.47 -1.14
C SER A 495 18.30 -4.62 -1.11
N SER A 496 17.84 -5.86 -1.13
CA SER A 496 18.70 -7.03 -1.02
C SER A 496 19.48 -7.34 -2.31
N SER A 497 18.87 -7.05 -3.48
CA SER A 497 19.43 -7.44 -4.77
C SER A 497 20.15 -6.30 -5.48
N ASN A 498 19.63 -5.08 -5.41
CA ASN A 498 20.12 -3.97 -6.24
C ASN A 498 20.95 -2.93 -5.47
N ILE A 499 20.73 -2.74 -4.15
CA ILE A 499 21.50 -1.78 -3.36
C ILE A 499 22.70 -2.48 -2.74
N LYS A 500 23.91 -1.99 -3.05
CA LYS A 500 25.18 -2.59 -2.61
C LYS A 500 25.79 -1.91 -1.40
N SER A 501 25.55 -0.61 -1.26
CA SER A 501 25.98 0.17 -0.10
C SER A 501 25.10 1.38 0.12
N ILE A 502 25.09 1.88 1.35
CA ILE A 502 24.42 3.11 1.76
C ILE A 502 25.30 3.86 2.76
N GLU A 503 25.41 5.17 2.59
CA GLU A 503 26.05 6.07 3.54
C GLU A 503 25.22 7.34 3.73
N CYS A 504 25.19 7.89 4.96
CA CYS A 504 24.53 9.16 5.24
C CYS A 504 25.42 10.31 4.79
N VAL A 505 24.90 11.22 3.96
CA VAL A 505 25.62 12.39 3.44
C VAL A 505 25.36 13.61 4.32
N GLU A 506 24.09 13.91 4.62
CA GLU A 506 23.70 15.06 5.43
C GLU A 506 22.43 14.76 6.26
N TYR A 507 22.25 15.49 7.34
CA TYR A 507 21.08 15.47 8.23
C TYR A 507 20.80 14.12 8.88
N PRO A 508 21.79 13.45 9.51
CA PRO A 508 21.61 12.12 10.13
C PRO A 508 20.51 12.11 11.21
N GLU A 509 20.24 13.26 11.84
CA GLU A 509 19.20 13.42 12.85
C GLU A 509 17.78 13.20 12.30
N LEU A 510 17.61 13.32 10.98
CA LEU A 510 16.33 13.11 10.31
C LEU A 510 16.02 11.63 10.06
N GLY A 511 16.93 10.71 10.34
CA GLY A 511 16.73 9.27 10.15
C GLY A 511 16.35 8.94 8.70
N MET A 512 15.16 8.40 8.46
CA MET A 512 14.71 8.05 7.10
C MET A 512 14.54 9.25 6.15
N GLU A 513 14.49 10.47 6.67
CA GLU A 513 14.42 11.73 5.91
C GLU A 513 15.80 12.37 5.70
N ALA A 514 16.88 11.74 6.19
CA ALA A 514 18.26 12.16 5.92
C ALA A 514 18.58 12.07 4.42
N ILE A 515 19.67 12.72 4.02
CA ILE A 515 20.21 12.54 2.67
C ILE A 515 21.21 11.40 2.69
N TRP A 516 20.93 10.39 1.86
CA TRP A 516 21.77 9.20 1.73
C TRP A 516 22.41 9.14 0.34
N LYS A 517 23.55 8.51 0.27
CA LYS A 517 24.18 8.09 -0.98
C LYS A 517 24.18 6.56 -1.03
N ILE A 518 23.65 6.01 -2.11
CA ILE A 518 23.61 4.57 -2.34
C ILE A 518 24.39 4.21 -3.61
N ARG A 519 24.96 3.02 -3.61
CA ARG A 519 25.46 2.39 -4.81
C ARG A 519 24.53 1.29 -5.25
N VAL A 520 24.17 1.29 -6.52
CA VAL A 520 23.24 0.33 -7.08
C VAL A 520 23.85 -0.44 -8.25
N GLU A 521 23.36 -1.68 -8.42
CA GLU A 521 23.61 -2.53 -9.57
C GLU A 521 22.28 -3.10 -10.07
N ASN A 522 22.07 -3.01 -11.38
CA ASN A 522 20.86 -3.46 -12.06
C ASN A 522 19.56 -2.92 -11.42
N PHE A 523 19.57 -1.68 -10.95
CA PHE A 523 18.40 -1.08 -10.32
C PHE A 523 17.35 -0.75 -11.39
N PRO A 524 16.15 -1.36 -11.33
CA PRO A 524 15.14 -1.22 -12.38
C PRO A 524 14.44 0.14 -12.33
N ALA A 525 14.34 0.79 -13.48
CA ALA A 525 13.58 2.02 -13.65
C ALA A 525 12.95 2.08 -15.05
N PHE A 526 12.04 3.03 -15.25
CA PHE A 526 11.29 3.25 -16.49
C PHE A 526 11.25 4.74 -16.80
N ILE A 527 11.50 5.13 -18.04
CA ILE A 527 11.40 6.53 -18.44
C ILE A 527 9.91 6.93 -18.44
N LEU A 528 9.53 7.86 -17.57
CA LEU A 528 8.14 8.34 -17.45
C LEU A 528 7.94 9.78 -17.96
N VAL A 529 8.93 10.65 -17.78
CA VAL A 529 8.96 11.99 -18.41
C VAL A 529 10.35 12.19 -18.99
N ASP A 530 10.41 12.59 -20.26
CA ASP A 530 11.66 12.81 -20.98
C ASP A 530 12.01 14.28 -21.16
N ASP A 531 13.20 14.53 -21.71
CA ASP A 531 13.77 15.84 -22.01
C ASP A 531 13.09 16.58 -23.19
N LYS A 532 12.09 15.95 -23.81
CA LYS A 532 11.30 16.49 -24.91
C LYS A 532 9.90 16.93 -24.44
N GLY A 533 9.56 16.61 -23.17
CA GLY A 533 8.25 16.90 -22.60
C GLY A 533 7.21 15.81 -22.89
N ASN A 534 7.63 14.61 -23.30
CA ASN A 534 6.73 13.47 -23.35
C ASN A 534 6.49 12.95 -21.93
N ASP A 535 5.23 12.66 -21.62
CA ASP A 535 4.77 12.20 -20.31
C ASP A 535 3.93 10.94 -20.48
N PHE A 536 4.39 9.84 -19.87
CA PHE A 536 3.72 8.56 -19.89
C PHE A 536 2.24 8.65 -19.47
N PHE A 537 1.95 9.41 -18.40
CA PHE A 537 0.59 9.50 -17.86
C PHE A 537 -0.40 10.30 -18.72
N LYS A 538 0.09 11.02 -19.71
CA LYS A 538 -0.75 11.79 -20.67
C LYS A 538 -1.11 11.00 -21.92
N GLN A 539 -0.64 9.75 -22.03
CA GLN A 539 -0.97 8.87 -23.15
C GLN A 539 -2.32 8.17 -22.98
N PHE A 540 -2.91 8.23 -21.78
CA PHE A 540 -4.11 7.48 -21.41
C PHE A 540 -5.29 8.35 -20.99
#